data_9064562af36bc640cf805d7b513fa456
#
_entry.id   9064562af36bc640cf805d7b513fa456
#
_cell.length_a   1.000
_cell.length_b   1.000
_cell.length_c   1.000
_cell.angle_alpha   90.00
_cell.angle_beta   90.00
_cell.angle_gamma   90.00
#
_symmetry.space_group_name_H-M   'P 1'
#
loop_
_entity.id
_entity.type
_entity.pdbx_description
1 polymer ?
#
loop_
_entity_poly.entity_id
_entity_poly.type
_entity_poly.pdbx_seq_one_letter_code
_entity_poly.pdbx_strand_id
1 'polypeptide(L)'
;MSSIGLDVSRADGPAKIRGAAQYAGDVGLPGMLYVKALRSTYPHAKILRVDASKAEKLPGVVAVLTRDDLKGKNAYFGPVVKDQPVLAIERVRYVGEVIAAVAAEARDIAEEALDLIEVEYEPLPAVYDLLEAMKPEAPVLHEERIKAQSFPAKSGFRLQDAGNVLSRYHVDHGDVAVGFSES
;
A
#
# COMPACT_ATOMS: atom_id res chain seq x y z
N MET A 1 -34.01 9.59 18.66
CA MET A 1 -33.90 11.05 18.50
C MET A 1 -33.03 11.30 17.28
N SER A 2 -33.51 12.12 16.35
CA SER A 2 -32.69 12.48 15.16
C SER A 2 -31.83 13.69 15.52
N SER A 3 -30.53 13.64 15.26
CA SER A 3 -29.59 14.76 15.38
C SER A 3 -29.50 15.59 14.09
N ILE A 4 -30.26 15.23 13.06
CA ILE A 4 -30.28 15.94 11.78
C ILE A 4 -30.92 17.32 11.98
N GLY A 5 -30.21 18.39 11.57
CA GLY A 5 -30.65 19.78 11.69
C GLY A 5 -30.38 20.42 13.05
N LEU A 6 -29.73 19.73 13.99
CA LEU A 6 -29.32 20.29 15.27
C LEU A 6 -27.87 20.74 15.22
N ASP A 7 -27.57 21.88 15.80
CA ASP A 7 -26.21 22.36 16.03
C ASP A 7 -25.59 21.59 17.22
N VAL A 8 -24.87 20.49 16.90
CA VAL A 8 -24.23 19.65 17.92
C VAL A 8 -22.76 19.99 17.99
N SER A 9 -22.31 20.46 19.15
CA SER A 9 -20.90 20.72 19.40
C SER A 9 -20.06 19.46 19.21
N ARG A 10 -18.95 19.63 18.47
CA ARG A 10 -18.00 18.56 18.24
C ARG A 10 -17.32 18.15 19.56
N ALA A 11 -17.41 16.88 19.95
CA ALA A 11 -16.90 16.38 21.24
C ALA A 11 -15.38 16.57 21.40
N ASP A 12 -14.62 16.43 20.31
CA ASP A 12 -13.15 16.58 20.28
C ASP A 12 -12.67 18.02 19.97
N GLY A 13 -13.61 18.95 19.70
CA GLY A 13 -13.31 20.34 19.32
C GLY A 13 -12.48 21.08 20.35
N PRO A 14 -12.86 21.11 21.64
CA PRO A 14 -12.11 21.81 22.67
C PRO A 14 -10.68 21.33 22.85
N ALA A 15 -10.42 20.02 22.74
CA ALA A 15 -9.07 19.46 22.83
C ALA A 15 -8.21 19.88 21.64
N LYS A 16 -8.77 19.89 20.43
CA LYS A 16 -8.08 20.33 19.22
C LYS A 16 -7.69 21.81 19.23
N ILE A 17 -8.65 22.67 19.63
CA ILE A 17 -8.41 24.12 19.69
C ILE A 17 -7.34 24.48 20.72
N ARG A 18 -7.24 23.75 21.82
CA ARG A 18 -6.23 23.98 22.88
C ARG A 18 -4.90 23.30 22.59
N GLY A 19 -4.75 22.55 21.49
CA GLY A 19 -3.55 21.75 21.23
C GLY A 19 -3.36 20.54 22.16
N ALA A 20 -4.42 20.14 22.86
CA ALA A 20 -4.39 19.02 23.82
C ALA A 20 -4.83 17.68 23.19
N ALA A 21 -5.26 17.69 21.94
CA ALA A 21 -5.61 16.46 21.23
C ALA A 21 -4.33 15.66 20.95
N GLN A 22 -4.32 14.39 21.33
CA GLN A 22 -3.23 13.46 21.04
C GLN A 22 -3.54 12.66 19.78
N TYR A 23 -2.59 12.63 18.87
CA TYR A 23 -2.61 11.81 17.66
C TYR A 23 -1.60 10.66 17.78
N ALA A 24 -1.70 9.66 16.91
CA ALA A 24 -0.80 8.51 16.94
C ALA A 24 0.70 8.91 16.86
N GLY A 25 1.02 10.00 16.15
CA GLY A 25 2.39 10.51 16.05
C GLY A 25 2.92 11.21 17.30
N ASP A 26 2.03 11.56 18.25
CA ASP A 26 2.40 12.23 19.51
C ASP A 26 2.66 11.24 20.64
N VAL A 27 2.39 9.95 20.39
CA VAL A 27 2.57 8.90 21.40
C VAL A 27 4.03 8.49 21.45
N GLY A 28 4.67 8.71 22.58
CA GLY A 28 6.04 8.27 22.87
C GLY A 28 6.06 7.32 24.07
N LEU A 29 6.67 6.15 23.92
CA LEU A 29 6.85 5.17 24.97
C LEU A 29 8.35 4.93 25.23
N PRO A 30 8.75 4.63 26.47
CA PRO A 30 10.14 4.26 26.76
C PRO A 30 10.55 3.05 25.92
N GLY A 31 11.69 3.14 25.22
CA GLY A 31 12.20 2.06 24.37
C GLY A 31 11.48 1.90 23.03
N MET A 32 10.61 2.84 22.63
CA MET A 32 9.98 2.84 21.32
C MET A 32 11.02 3.08 20.22
N LEU A 33 10.93 2.30 19.15
CA LEU A 33 11.82 2.42 17.99
C LEU A 33 11.16 3.27 16.90
N TYR A 34 12.00 3.93 16.11
CA TYR A 34 11.61 4.65 14.91
C TYR A 34 11.76 3.74 13.70
N VAL A 35 10.68 3.58 12.95
CA VAL A 35 10.70 2.78 11.72
C VAL A 35 10.65 3.67 10.50
N LYS A 36 11.56 3.44 9.56
CA LYS A 36 11.61 4.08 8.24
C LYS A 36 11.64 3.04 7.15
N ALA A 37 11.00 3.36 6.02
CA ALA A 37 10.89 2.46 4.88
C ALA A 37 11.71 2.97 3.68
N LEU A 38 12.56 2.11 3.15
CA LEU A 38 13.21 2.32 1.86
C LEU A 38 12.18 2.09 0.75
N ARG A 39 12.06 3.08 -0.13
CA ARG A 39 11.06 3.08 -1.20
C ARG A 39 11.70 3.08 -2.58
N SER A 40 11.05 2.40 -3.51
CA SER A 40 11.49 2.35 -4.91
C SER A 40 11.44 3.73 -5.56
N THR A 41 12.47 4.03 -6.34
CA THR A 41 12.52 5.15 -7.28
C THR A 41 12.09 4.74 -8.69
N TYR A 42 11.95 3.43 -8.95
CA TYR A 42 11.52 2.88 -10.23
C TYR A 42 10.02 2.64 -10.27
N PRO A 43 9.36 2.97 -11.40
CA PRO A 43 7.94 2.70 -11.59
C PRO A 43 7.63 1.22 -11.82
N HIS A 44 8.57 0.46 -12.44
CA HIS A 44 8.50 -0.98 -12.62
C HIS A 44 9.90 -1.52 -12.87
N ALA A 45 10.35 -2.43 -12.01
CA ALA A 45 11.66 -3.06 -12.14
C ALA A 45 11.69 -4.38 -11.36
N LYS A 46 12.52 -5.34 -11.83
CA LYS A 46 12.91 -6.47 -10.99
C LYS A 46 13.91 -6.00 -9.94
N ILE A 47 13.82 -6.59 -8.76
CA ILE A 47 14.81 -6.44 -7.70
C ILE A 47 15.80 -7.60 -7.84
N LEU A 48 17.02 -7.32 -8.30
CA LEU A 48 18.05 -8.34 -8.42
C LEU A 48 18.66 -8.66 -7.06
N ARG A 49 19.03 -7.61 -6.30
CA ARG A 49 19.68 -7.73 -5.00
C ARG A 49 19.22 -6.63 -4.06
N VAL A 50 19.12 -6.96 -2.78
CA VAL A 50 19.01 -6.00 -1.66
C VAL A 50 20.11 -6.34 -0.68
N ASP A 51 21.02 -5.41 -0.43
CA ASP A 51 22.12 -5.57 0.53
C ASP A 51 21.97 -4.56 1.66
N ALA A 52 21.57 -5.04 2.84
CA ALA A 52 21.39 -4.26 4.05
C ALA A 52 22.57 -4.35 5.03
N SER A 53 23.64 -5.07 4.65
CA SER A 53 24.73 -5.42 5.57
C SER A 53 25.45 -4.23 6.19
N LYS A 54 25.46 -3.08 5.52
CA LYS A 54 26.02 -1.83 6.08
C LYS A 54 25.06 -1.18 7.07
N ALA A 55 23.76 -1.15 6.71
CA ALA A 55 22.71 -0.60 7.56
C ALA A 55 22.57 -1.36 8.89
N GLU A 56 22.65 -2.69 8.84
CA GLU A 56 22.60 -3.54 10.04
C GLU A 56 23.74 -3.30 11.03
N LYS A 57 24.87 -2.78 10.56
CA LYS A 57 26.05 -2.50 11.40
C LYS A 57 26.09 -1.07 11.95
N LEU A 58 25.18 -0.21 11.51
CA LEU A 58 25.13 1.17 11.98
C LEU A 58 24.71 1.19 13.46
N PRO A 59 25.50 1.83 14.37
CA PRO A 59 25.14 1.92 15.77
C PRO A 59 23.76 2.56 15.98
N GLY A 60 22.91 1.96 16.81
CA GLY A 60 21.56 2.40 17.06
C GLY A 60 20.50 1.82 16.12
N VAL A 61 20.90 1.08 15.07
CA VAL A 61 19.98 0.24 14.29
C VAL A 61 19.72 -1.04 15.07
N VAL A 62 18.43 -1.34 15.28
CA VAL A 62 17.97 -2.51 16.04
C VAL A 62 17.60 -3.66 15.11
N ALA A 63 16.99 -3.36 13.96
CA ALA A 63 16.62 -4.36 12.98
C ALA A 63 16.48 -3.75 11.58
N VAL A 64 16.78 -4.54 10.56
CA VAL A 64 16.47 -4.26 9.17
C VAL A 64 15.62 -5.40 8.64
N LEU A 65 14.48 -5.07 8.05
CA LEU A 65 13.57 -6.01 7.42
C LEU A 65 13.73 -5.93 5.90
N THR A 66 14.02 -7.05 5.27
CA THR A 66 14.15 -7.18 3.81
C THR A 66 13.23 -8.27 3.26
N ARG A 67 13.19 -8.42 1.94
CA ARG A 67 12.44 -9.51 1.30
C ARG A 67 12.87 -10.91 1.75
N ASP A 68 14.13 -11.08 2.19
CA ASP A 68 14.66 -12.36 2.63
C ASP A 68 14.02 -12.84 3.94
N ASP A 69 13.64 -11.93 4.81
CA ASP A 69 12.94 -12.19 6.06
C ASP A 69 11.49 -12.66 5.84
N LEU A 70 10.95 -12.40 4.65
CA LEU A 70 9.58 -12.77 4.25
C LEU A 70 9.50 -14.14 3.59
N LYS A 71 10.64 -14.79 3.31
CA LYS A 71 10.67 -16.11 2.69
C LYS A 71 9.87 -17.13 3.51
N GLY A 72 8.97 -17.85 2.85
CA GLY A 72 8.11 -18.86 3.48
C GLY A 72 6.97 -18.30 4.35
N LYS A 73 6.80 -16.97 4.40
CA LYS A 73 5.70 -16.32 5.12
C LYS A 73 4.63 -15.83 4.13
N ASN A 74 3.37 -15.80 4.58
CA ASN A 74 2.31 -15.15 3.83
C ASN A 74 2.41 -13.63 4.03
N ALA A 75 3.20 -12.99 3.18
CA ALA A 75 3.53 -11.58 3.27
C ALA A 75 2.68 -10.69 2.35
N TYR A 76 1.51 -11.16 1.93
CA TYR A 76 0.59 -10.42 1.07
C TYR A 76 -0.65 -9.97 1.84
N PHE A 77 -1.14 -8.78 1.52
CA PHE A 77 -2.37 -8.23 2.06
C PHE A 77 -3.22 -7.58 0.95
N GLY A 78 -4.43 -7.21 1.28
CA GLY A 78 -5.39 -6.55 0.39
C GLY A 78 -6.81 -6.81 0.87
N PRO A 79 -7.72 -5.84 0.74
CA PRO A 79 -9.10 -5.98 1.23
C PRO A 79 -9.94 -6.92 0.38
N VAL A 80 -9.65 -7.02 -0.91
CA VAL A 80 -10.42 -7.81 -1.89
C VAL A 80 -9.54 -8.91 -2.48
N VAL A 81 -8.39 -8.54 -3.00
CA VAL A 81 -7.37 -9.45 -3.51
C VAL A 81 -6.11 -9.26 -2.67
N LYS A 82 -5.53 -10.35 -2.22
CA LYS A 82 -4.27 -10.32 -1.48
C LYS A 82 -3.09 -10.39 -2.45
N ASP A 83 -2.88 -9.32 -3.19
CA ASP A 83 -1.84 -9.21 -4.21
C ASP A 83 -0.78 -8.14 -3.90
N GLN A 84 -0.96 -7.39 -2.82
CA GLN A 84 -0.01 -6.39 -2.37
C GLN A 84 0.95 -7.00 -1.34
N PRO A 85 2.26 -7.11 -1.63
CA PRO A 85 3.23 -7.58 -0.65
C PRO A 85 3.51 -6.50 0.41
N VAL A 86 3.86 -6.92 1.61
CA VAL A 86 4.30 -6.01 2.70
C VAL A 86 5.58 -5.27 2.31
N LEU A 87 6.52 -5.98 1.68
CA LEU A 87 7.69 -5.45 0.99
C LEU A 87 7.71 -6.01 -0.42
N ALA A 88 8.21 -5.26 -1.39
CA ALA A 88 8.45 -5.75 -2.72
C ALA A 88 9.43 -6.94 -2.68
N ILE A 89 9.01 -8.11 -3.20
CA ILE A 89 9.80 -9.36 -3.11
C ILE A 89 10.65 -9.53 -4.37
N GLU A 90 10.03 -9.69 -5.53
CA GLU A 90 10.73 -9.95 -6.78
C GLU A 90 10.83 -8.71 -7.65
N ARG A 91 9.83 -7.85 -7.60
CA ARG A 91 9.74 -6.64 -8.42
C ARG A 91 9.04 -5.51 -7.69
N VAL A 92 9.34 -4.29 -8.10
CA VAL A 92 8.57 -3.10 -7.76
C VAL A 92 7.60 -2.78 -8.90
N ARG A 93 6.40 -2.30 -8.55
CA ARG A 93 5.28 -2.08 -9.47
C ARG A 93 4.85 -0.63 -9.57
N TYR A 94 5.37 0.21 -8.66
CA TYR A 94 5.12 1.66 -8.66
C TYR A 94 6.23 2.39 -7.91
N VAL A 95 6.41 3.67 -8.22
CA VAL A 95 7.32 4.55 -7.48
C VAL A 95 6.83 4.70 -6.05
N GLY A 96 7.71 4.44 -5.09
CA GLY A 96 7.35 4.50 -3.67
C GLY A 96 6.95 3.16 -3.05
N GLU A 97 6.93 2.05 -3.81
CA GLU A 97 6.73 0.72 -3.24
C GLU A 97 7.84 0.39 -2.24
N VAL A 98 7.47 -0.16 -1.08
CA VAL A 98 8.42 -0.43 0.01
C VAL A 98 9.27 -1.64 -0.33
N ILE A 99 10.61 -1.50 -0.17
CA ILE A 99 11.61 -2.53 -0.48
C ILE A 99 12.22 -3.12 0.79
N ALA A 100 12.50 -2.25 1.75
CA ALA A 100 13.06 -2.62 3.04
C ALA A 100 12.52 -1.67 4.12
N ALA A 101 12.66 -2.05 5.39
CA ALA A 101 12.35 -1.20 6.52
C ALA A 101 13.46 -1.29 7.56
N VAL A 102 13.80 -0.17 8.17
CA VAL A 102 14.78 -0.07 9.26
C VAL A 102 14.08 0.36 10.53
N ALA A 103 14.36 -0.32 11.63
CA ALA A 103 13.98 0.08 12.99
C ALA A 103 15.23 0.50 13.76
N ALA A 104 15.24 1.72 14.29
CA ALA A 104 16.37 2.29 15.01
C ALA A 104 15.92 3.03 16.28
N GLU A 105 16.86 3.28 17.20
CA GLU A 105 16.63 3.98 18.46
C GLU A 105 16.30 5.47 18.28
N ALA A 106 16.72 6.07 17.14
CA ALA A 106 16.45 7.45 16.80
C ALA A 106 16.03 7.58 15.33
N ARG A 107 15.31 8.65 15.02
CA ARG A 107 14.73 8.89 13.69
C ARG A 107 15.81 9.16 12.63
N ASP A 108 16.81 9.94 13.00
CA ASP A 108 17.95 10.29 12.13
C ASP A 108 18.81 9.06 11.81
N ILE A 109 19.04 8.18 12.80
CA ILE A 109 19.73 6.90 12.61
C ILE A 109 18.95 6.02 11.62
N ALA A 110 17.61 5.96 11.74
CA ALA A 110 16.81 5.20 10.81
C ALA A 110 16.86 5.77 9.38
N GLU A 111 16.92 7.09 9.23
CA GLU A 111 17.07 7.76 7.93
C GLU A 111 18.46 7.51 7.32
N GLU A 112 19.54 7.66 8.09
CA GLU A 112 20.91 7.37 7.66
C GLU A 112 21.07 5.90 7.24
N ALA A 113 20.47 4.99 7.97
CA ALA A 113 20.52 3.56 7.66
C ALA A 113 19.87 3.22 6.32
N LEU A 114 18.84 3.96 5.87
CA LEU A 114 18.24 3.74 4.55
C LEU A 114 19.23 4.02 3.42
N ASP A 115 20.09 5.04 3.56
CA ASP A 115 21.08 5.41 2.56
C ASP A 115 22.21 4.39 2.45
N LEU A 116 22.36 3.51 3.44
CA LEU A 116 23.33 2.42 3.45
C LEU A 116 22.81 1.11 2.82
N ILE A 117 21.53 1.04 2.48
CA ILE A 117 20.94 -0.14 1.82
C ILE A 117 21.14 -0.01 0.32
N GLU A 118 21.86 -0.98 -0.26
CA GLU A 118 22.09 -1.03 -1.69
C GLU A 118 21.05 -1.92 -2.37
N VAL A 119 20.42 -1.40 -3.44
CA VAL A 119 19.44 -2.16 -4.22
C VAL A 119 19.82 -2.16 -5.70
N GLU A 120 19.91 -3.35 -6.27
CA GLU A 120 20.16 -3.53 -7.70
C GLU A 120 18.84 -3.84 -8.42
N TYR A 121 18.58 -3.09 -9.51
CA TYR A 121 17.36 -3.22 -10.30
C TYR A 121 17.63 -3.57 -11.75
N GLU A 122 16.71 -4.30 -12.35
CA GLU A 122 16.56 -4.45 -13.80
C GLU A 122 15.25 -3.75 -14.21
N PRO A 123 15.31 -2.59 -14.89
CA PRO A 123 14.11 -1.85 -15.31
C PRO A 123 13.20 -2.69 -16.20
N LEU A 124 11.89 -2.58 -16.01
CA LEU A 124 10.85 -3.22 -16.80
C LEU A 124 9.95 -2.16 -17.46
N PRO A 125 9.25 -2.51 -18.55
CA PRO A 125 8.24 -1.63 -19.13
C PRO A 125 7.20 -1.21 -18.08
N ALA A 126 6.98 0.10 -17.94
CA ALA A 126 6.03 0.67 -17.00
C ALA A 126 4.78 1.17 -17.73
N VAL A 127 3.64 1.17 -17.03
CA VAL A 127 2.37 1.68 -17.52
C VAL A 127 1.95 2.85 -16.64
N TYR A 128 1.65 3.99 -17.26
CA TYR A 128 1.32 5.24 -16.55
C TYR A 128 -0.13 5.68 -16.77
N ASP A 129 -0.79 5.13 -17.78
CA ASP A 129 -2.17 5.46 -18.14
C ASP A 129 -3.10 4.28 -17.89
N LEU A 130 -4.28 4.54 -17.32
CA LEU A 130 -5.25 3.51 -16.95
C LEU A 130 -5.83 2.80 -18.18
N LEU A 131 -6.09 3.53 -19.26
CA LEU A 131 -6.67 2.98 -20.48
C LEU A 131 -5.63 2.14 -21.24
N GLU A 132 -4.36 2.60 -21.25
CA GLU A 132 -3.25 1.82 -21.80
C GLU A 132 -3.05 0.53 -20.99
N ALA A 133 -3.19 0.58 -19.66
CA ALA A 133 -3.07 -0.61 -18.78
C ALA A 133 -4.14 -1.68 -19.08
N MET A 134 -5.28 -1.30 -19.64
CA MET A 134 -6.37 -2.22 -19.99
C MET A 134 -6.15 -2.95 -21.33
N LYS A 135 -5.20 -2.51 -22.16
CA LYS A 135 -4.91 -3.13 -23.45
C LYS A 135 -4.33 -4.53 -23.27
N PRO A 136 -4.61 -5.47 -24.18
CA PRO A 136 -4.10 -6.84 -24.11
C PRO A 136 -2.57 -6.94 -24.11
N GLU A 137 -1.89 -6.02 -24.79
CA GLU A 137 -0.43 -5.95 -24.92
C GLU A 137 0.27 -5.28 -23.73
N ALA A 138 -0.51 -4.67 -22.81
CA ALA A 138 0.06 -4.01 -21.64
C ALA A 138 0.78 -5.02 -20.71
N PRO A 139 1.93 -4.66 -20.14
CA PRO A 139 2.58 -5.52 -19.16
C PRO A 139 1.67 -5.74 -17.96
N VAL A 140 1.49 -7.01 -17.58
CA VAL A 140 0.68 -7.38 -16.41
C VAL A 140 1.48 -7.10 -15.15
N LEU A 141 0.96 -6.25 -14.27
CA LEU A 141 1.66 -5.84 -13.05
C LEU A 141 1.56 -6.88 -11.93
N HIS A 142 0.43 -7.58 -11.82
CA HIS A 142 0.18 -8.62 -10.82
C HIS A 142 -0.05 -9.97 -11.52
N GLU A 143 1.03 -10.62 -11.96
CA GLU A 143 0.97 -11.91 -12.66
C GLU A 143 0.49 -13.04 -11.73
N GLU A 144 0.91 -12.98 -10.46
CA GLU A 144 0.56 -13.96 -9.44
C GLU A 144 -0.60 -13.44 -8.58
N ARG A 145 -1.78 -13.28 -9.19
CA ARG A 145 -2.96 -12.99 -8.37
C ARG A 145 -3.28 -14.21 -7.52
N ILE A 146 -3.01 -14.11 -6.23
CA ILE A 146 -3.51 -15.10 -5.27
C ILE A 146 -5.02 -15.09 -5.41
N LYS A 147 -5.60 -16.24 -5.79
CA LYS A 147 -7.04 -16.42 -6.01
C LYS A 147 -7.81 -15.72 -4.90
N ALA A 148 -8.58 -14.71 -5.29
CA ALA A 148 -9.36 -13.92 -4.37
C ALA A 148 -10.22 -14.83 -3.48
N GLN A 149 -10.20 -14.59 -2.19
CA GLN A 149 -11.25 -15.13 -1.34
C GLN A 149 -12.57 -14.50 -1.81
N SER A 150 -13.48 -15.32 -2.27
CA SER A 150 -14.75 -14.93 -2.85
C SER A 150 -15.48 -13.96 -1.91
N PHE A 151 -15.63 -12.71 -2.33
CA PHE A 151 -16.68 -11.88 -1.76
C PHE A 151 -18.02 -12.53 -2.10
N PRO A 152 -19.00 -12.54 -1.19
CA PRO A 152 -20.30 -13.11 -1.48
C PRO A 152 -20.90 -12.43 -2.71
N ALA A 153 -21.39 -13.22 -3.65
CA ALA A 153 -21.90 -12.81 -4.95
C ALA A 153 -23.09 -11.81 -4.94
N LYS A 154 -23.52 -11.36 -3.77
CA LYS A 154 -24.64 -10.44 -3.57
C LYS A 154 -24.35 -8.99 -3.94
N SER A 155 -23.09 -8.63 -4.25
CA SER A 155 -22.69 -7.23 -4.49
C SER A 155 -22.56 -6.81 -5.95
N GLY A 156 -22.85 -7.68 -6.93
CA GLY A 156 -22.59 -7.36 -8.35
C GLY A 156 -21.10 -7.22 -8.73
N PHE A 157 -20.21 -7.42 -7.76
CA PHE A 157 -18.77 -7.31 -7.95
C PHE A 157 -18.21 -8.59 -8.57
N ARG A 158 -17.52 -8.45 -9.71
CA ARG A 158 -16.84 -9.56 -10.39
C ARG A 158 -15.36 -9.26 -10.52
N LEU A 159 -14.52 -10.13 -9.95
CA LEU A 159 -13.09 -10.11 -10.21
C LEU A 159 -12.81 -10.58 -11.64
N GLN A 160 -11.81 -9.98 -12.28
CA GLN A 160 -11.31 -10.46 -13.56
C GLN A 160 -10.05 -11.29 -13.35
N ASP A 161 -9.97 -12.42 -14.05
CA ASP A 161 -8.90 -13.41 -13.86
C ASP A 161 -7.65 -13.11 -14.71
N ALA A 162 -7.65 -12.07 -15.52
CA ALA A 162 -6.54 -11.76 -16.43
C ALA A 162 -6.30 -10.26 -16.65
N GLY A 163 -5.06 -9.92 -16.97
CA GLY A 163 -4.62 -8.55 -17.26
C GLY A 163 -4.61 -7.63 -16.04
N ASN A 164 -4.62 -6.32 -16.28
CA ASN A 164 -4.55 -5.31 -15.22
C ASN A 164 -5.91 -4.83 -14.71
N VAL A 165 -7.02 -5.32 -15.27
CA VAL A 165 -8.36 -4.99 -14.77
C VAL A 165 -8.67 -5.84 -13.55
N LEU A 166 -8.77 -5.20 -12.39
CA LEU A 166 -9.05 -5.88 -11.12
C LEU A 166 -10.49 -6.35 -11.05
N SER A 167 -11.44 -5.48 -11.41
CA SER A 167 -12.87 -5.76 -11.27
C SER A 167 -13.71 -4.91 -12.21
N ARG A 168 -14.93 -5.38 -12.46
CA ARG A 168 -15.99 -4.57 -13.08
C ARG A 168 -17.15 -4.52 -12.11
N TYR A 169 -17.69 -3.34 -11.95
CA TYR A 169 -18.88 -3.10 -11.14
C TYR A 169 -19.95 -2.44 -12.01
N HIS A 170 -21.15 -2.98 -11.98
CA HIS A 170 -22.30 -2.46 -12.70
C HIS A 170 -23.42 -2.19 -11.70
N VAL A 171 -24.00 -0.98 -11.77
CA VAL A 171 -25.11 -0.57 -10.92
C VAL A 171 -26.24 -0.16 -11.82
N ASP A 172 -27.36 -0.85 -11.69
CA ASP A 172 -28.63 -0.47 -12.30
C ASP A 172 -29.63 -0.07 -11.23
N HIS A 173 -30.31 1.02 -11.44
CA HIS A 173 -31.41 1.46 -10.59
C HIS A 173 -32.51 2.09 -11.45
N GLY A 174 -33.72 1.55 -11.32
CA GLY A 174 -34.87 2.00 -12.11
C GLY A 174 -34.84 1.56 -13.57
N ASP A 175 -35.73 2.13 -14.36
CA ASP A 175 -35.81 1.94 -15.80
C ASP A 175 -35.55 3.27 -16.51
N VAL A 176 -34.44 3.33 -17.24
CA VAL A 176 -33.99 4.55 -17.95
C VAL A 176 -34.95 4.93 -19.05
N ALA A 177 -35.54 3.95 -19.78
CA ALA A 177 -36.46 4.20 -20.85
C ALA A 177 -37.79 4.81 -20.34
N VAL A 178 -38.29 4.30 -19.20
CA VAL A 178 -39.45 4.88 -18.49
C VAL A 178 -39.14 6.29 -18.04
N GLY A 179 -37.98 6.52 -17.40
CA GLY A 179 -37.58 7.85 -16.94
C GLY A 179 -37.54 8.89 -18.07
N PHE A 180 -37.00 8.53 -19.21
CA PHE A 180 -37.02 9.43 -20.40
C PHE A 180 -38.39 9.63 -21.01
N SER A 181 -39.31 8.64 -20.91
CA SER A 181 -40.68 8.78 -21.45
C SER A 181 -41.61 9.63 -20.58
N GLU A 182 -41.25 9.77 -19.27
CA GLU A 182 -42.02 10.53 -18.29
C GLU A 182 -41.48 11.96 -18.08
N SER A 183 -40.37 12.34 -18.71
CA SER A 183 -39.75 13.68 -18.67
C SER A 183 -40.29 14.60 -19.75
#